data_4618d01ce3140125106521a3aa223b41
#
_entry.id   4618d01ce3140125106521a3aa223b41
#
_cell.length_a   1.000
_cell.length_b   1.000
_cell.length_c   1.000
_cell.angle_alpha   90.00
_cell.angle_beta   90.00
_cell.angle_gamma   90.00
#
_symmetry.space_group_name_H-M   'P 1'
#
loop_
_entity.id
_entity.type
_entity.pdbx_description
1 polymer ?
#
loop_
_entity_poly.entity_id
_entity_poly.type
_entity_poly.pdbx_seq_one_letter_code
_entity_poly.pdbx_strand_id
1 'polypeptide(L)'
;MSDPRSLNPSTDASPTTSPFGDVAGSRTIPDARTKQALLTQSFLWMFAGLAVTAGLAYYVQGNERLLQFAQNNLLLLIIGQFALALGIQFGIRRFSATTALGAFFVYAASMGLTIGLIVSLYTTSSVATAFVAASAMFGAAAIYGHVTKRSLAGIGGLLFMGVIGLLVASVVNMFLLNDTVSWIISIVGVGLFTVLTAFHVQRIQNGDLAIYTGSMEKAAVLGALLLYLDFVNIFLFLLRLLGNRD
;
A
#
# COMPACT_ATOMS: atom_id res chain seq x y z
N MET A 1 -33.36 3.98 -79.93
CA MET A 1 -33.63 5.31 -79.51
C MET A 1 -33.33 5.46 -78.03
N SER A 2 -32.23 6.17 -77.76
CA SER A 2 -31.83 6.88 -76.54
C SER A 2 -31.82 6.11 -75.22
N ASP A 3 -30.59 5.69 -74.87
CA ASP A 3 -30.04 5.40 -73.57
C ASP A 3 -29.98 6.67 -72.69
N PRO A 4 -30.41 6.68 -71.46
CA PRO A 4 -29.99 7.67 -70.48
C PRO A 4 -28.95 7.08 -69.50
N ARG A 5 -27.79 7.59 -69.63
CA ARG A 5 -26.55 7.39 -68.78
C ARG A 5 -26.85 7.39 -67.32
N SER A 6 -26.40 6.34 -66.69
CA SER A 6 -26.15 6.26 -65.24
C SER A 6 -25.04 7.24 -64.83
N LEU A 7 -25.41 8.28 -64.14
CA LEU A 7 -24.48 9.12 -63.38
C LEU A 7 -24.21 8.47 -62.03
N ASN A 8 -23.02 7.91 -61.87
CA ASN A 8 -22.51 7.46 -60.61
C ASN A 8 -21.74 8.65 -59.97
N PRO A 9 -22.17 9.20 -58.84
CA PRO A 9 -21.36 10.16 -58.11
C PRO A 9 -20.38 9.41 -57.26
N SER A 10 -19.14 9.33 -57.74
CA SER A 10 -17.98 9.00 -56.94
C SER A 10 -17.80 10.03 -55.82
N THR A 11 -18.28 9.71 -54.65
CA THR A 11 -17.93 10.42 -53.42
C THR A 11 -16.54 10.03 -53.02
N ASP A 12 -15.56 10.73 -53.54
CA ASP A 12 -14.23 10.87 -52.94
C ASP A 12 -14.41 11.63 -51.63
N ALA A 13 -14.68 10.91 -50.54
CA ALA A 13 -14.52 11.41 -49.24
C ALA A 13 -13.03 11.32 -48.84
N SER A 14 -12.28 12.36 -49.19
CA SER A 14 -10.96 12.57 -48.64
C SER A 14 -11.06 12.59 -47.10
N PRO A 15 -10.22 11.85 -46.37
CA PRO A 15 -10.18 11.96 -44.92
C PRO A 15 -9.73 13.37 -44.58
N THR A 16 -10.63 14.18 -44.03
CA THR A 16 -10.28 15.46 -43.42
C THR A 16 -9.40 15.17 -42.23
N THR A 17 -8.09 15.21 -42.45
CA THR A 17 -7.09 15.28 -41.38
C THR A 17 -7.33 16.59 -40.64
N SER A 18 -7.94 16.49 -39.45
CA SER A 18 -8.04 17.63 -38.53
C SER A 18 -6.64 18.17 -38.26
N PRO A 19 -6.39 19.48 -38.39
CA PRO A 19 -5.09 20.07 -38.09
C PRO A 19 -4.75 20.02 -36.59
N PHE A 20 -5.67 19.63 -35.76
CA PHE A 20 -5.45 19.29 -34.36
C PHE A 20 -5.34 17.76 -34.27
N GLY A 21 -4.10 17.26 -34.52
CA GLY A 21 -3.80 15.86 -34.33
C GLY A 21 -4.33 15.40 -32.96
N ASP A 22 -4.88 14.18 -32.95
CA ASP A 22 -5.40 13.50 -31.77
C ASP A 22 -4.38 13.51 -30.64
N VAL A 23 -4.34 14.58 -29.85
CA VAL A 23 -3.66 14.68 -28.56
C VAL A 23 -4.59 14.19 -27.44
N ALA A 24 -5.56 13.36 -27.78
CA ALA A 24 -6.19 12.48 -26.82
C ALA A 24 -5.23 11.32 -26.60
N GLY A 25 -4.22 11.56 -25.75
CA GLY A 25 -3.44 10.46 -25.18
C GLY A 25 -4.45 9.44 -24.65
N SER A 26 -4.62 8.39 -25.40
CA SER A 26 -5.46 7.25 -25.09
C SER A 26 -5.06 6.79 -23.70
N ARG A 27 -5.84 7.16 -22.69
CA ARG A 27 -5.83 6.52 -21.37
C ARG A 27 -6.42 5.14 -21.58
N THR A 28 -5.64 4.26 -22.21
CA THR A 28 -6.02 2.88 -22.39
C THR A 28 -6.18 2.30 -21.00
N ILE A 29 -7.43 2.00 -20.65
CA ILE A 29 -7.72 1.21 -19.44
C ILE A 29 -6.92 -0.08 -19.57
N PRO A 30 -6.01 -0.42 -18.62
CA PRO A 30 -5.19 -1.61 -18.72
C PRO A 30 -6.09 -2.84 -18.96
N ASP A 31 -5.70 -3.73 -19.86
CA ASP A 31 -6.39 -4.97 -20.09
C ASP A 31 -6.35 -5.90 -18.85
N ALA A 32 -7.15 -6.96 -18.84
CA ALA A 32 -7.28 -7.84 -17.68
C ALA A 32 -5.93 -8.50 -17.29
N ARG A 33 -5.08 -8.84 -18.28
CA ARG A 33 -3.76 -9.44 -18.03
C ARG A 33 -2.82 -8.43 -17.37
N THR A 34 -2.82 -7.20 -17.84
CA THR A 34 -2.00 -6.12 -17.28
C THR A 34 -2.42 -5.77 -15.85
N LYS A 35 -3.71 -5.78 -15.55
CA LYS A 35 -4.23 -5.57 -14.18
C LYS A 35 -3.82 -6.69 -13.23
N GLN A 36 -3.89 -7.94 -13.68
CA GLN A 36 -3.44 -9.09 -12.89
C GLN A 36 -1.92 -9.05 -12.65
N ALA A 37 -1.14 -8.70 -13.66
CA ALA A 37 0.30 -8.53 -13.52
C ALA A 37 0.65 -7.45 -12.50
N LEU A 38 -0.09 -6.32 -12.51
CA LEU A 38 0.08 -5.23 -11.54
C LEU A 38 -0.14 -5.71 -10.11
N LEU A 39 -1.22 -6.45 -9.87
CA LEU A 39 -1.52 -6.98 -8.55
C LEU A 39 -0.43 -7.94 -8.08
N THR A 40 -0.03 -8.89 -8.92
CA THR A 40 1.04 -9.84 -8.63
C THR A 40 2.36 -9.14 -8.31
N GLN A 41 2.74 -8.14 -9.10
CA GLN A 41 3.97 -7.39 -8.89
C GLN A 41 3.93 -6.56 -7.60
N SER A 42 2.77 -5.99 -7.25
CA SER A 42 2.59 -5.29 -5.98
C SER A 42 2.80 -6.22 -4.78
N PHE A 43 2.25 -7.43 -4.83
CA PHE A 43 2.47 -8.44 -3.77
C PHE A 43 3.93 -8.90 -3.72
N LEU A 44 4.59 -9.12 -4.84
CA LEU A 44 6.00 -9.53 -4.87
C LEU A 44 6.90 -8.48 -4.20
N TRP A 45 6.74 -7.21 -4.55
CA TRP A 45 7.50 -6.13 -3.93
C TRP A 45 7.15 -5.97 -2.44
N MET A 46 5.87 -6.11 -2.06
CA MET A 46 5.45 -6.11 -0.66
C MET A 46 6.16 -7.22 0.14
N PHE A 47 6.14 -8.46 -0.36
CA PHE A 47 6.83 -9.57 0.31
C PHE A 47 8.34 -9.38 0.38
N ALA A 48 8.96 -8.84 -0.67
CA ALA A 48 10.38 -8.49 -0.65
C ALA A 48 10.66 -7.42 0.42
N GLY A 49 9.82 -6.40 0.55
CA GLY A 49 9.91 -5.39 1.60
C GLY A 49 9.74 -5.99 3.00
N LEU A 50 8.75 -6.88 3.20
CA LEU A 50 8.57 -7.58 4.47
C LEU A 50 9.76 -8.46 4.83
N ALA A 51 10.38 -9.14 3.85
CA ALA A 51 11.58 -9.93 4.07
C ALA A 51 12.77 -9.07 4.52
N VAL A 52 12.96 -7.90 3.90
CA VAL A 52 13.99 -6.91 4.33
C VAL A 52 13.70 -6.45 5.75
N THR A 53 12.46 -6.09 6.05
CA THR A 53 12.05 -5.68 7.41
C THR A 53 12.31 -6.77 8.45
N ALA A 54 11.88 -8.00 8.16
CA ALA A 54 12.05 -9.14 9.08
C ALA A 54 13.52 -9.50 9.30
N GLY A 55 14.31 -9.52 8.22
CA GLY A 55 15.74 -9.78 8.29
C GLY A 55 16.48 -8.73 9.13
N LEU A 56 16.15 -7.44 8.91
CA LEU A 56 16.77 -6.37 9.68
C LEU A 56 16.25 -6.35 11.14
N ALA A 57 14.97 -6.60 11.37
CA ALA A 57 14.42 -6.71 12.72
C ALA A 57 15.09 -7.84 13.52
N TYR A 58 15.34 -8.99 12.89
CA TYR A 58 16.08 -10.09 13.50
C TYR A 58 17.54 -9.70 13.82
N TYR A 59 18.22 -9.05 12.87
CA TYR A 59 19.60 -8.59 13.07
C TYR A 59 19.72 -7.56 14.19
N VAL A 60 18.75 -6.64 14.29
CA VAL A 60 18.72 -5.61 15.35
C VAL A 60 18.59 -6.23 16.74
N GLN A 61 17.78 -7.27 16.91
CA GLN A 61 17.61 -7.95 18.21
C GLN A 61 18.91 -8.58 18.74
N GLY A 62 19.79 -9.03 17.85
CA GLY A 62 21.11 -9.55 18.21
C GLY A 62 22.21 -8.50 18.38
N ASN A 63 21.89 -7.20 18.24
CA ASN A 63 22.88 -6.13 18.22
C ASN A 63 22.51 -4.99 19.17
N GLU A 64 23.13 -4.97 20.37
CA GLU A 64 22.84 -3.97 21.40
C GLU A 64 23.04 -2.52 20.93
N ARG A 65 24.03 -2.25 20.06
CA ARG A 65 24.27 -0.89 19.55
C ARG A 65 23.11 -0.41 18.68
N LEU A 66 22.55 -1.29 17.86
CA LEU A 66 21.40 -0.96 17.01
C LEU A 66 20.12 -0.82 17.83
N LEU A 67 19.93 -1.66 18.84
CA LEU A 67 18.81 -1.52 19.79
C LEU A 67 18.87 -0.17 20.51
N GLN A 68 20.03 0.19 21.06
CA GLN A 68 20.23 1.48 21.71
C GLN A 68 20.02 2.65 20.74
N PHE A 69 20.54 2.53 19.50
CA PHE A 69 20.33 3.54 18.47
C PHE A 69 18.83 3.71 18.18
N ALA A 70 18.10 2.61 17.93
CA ALA A 70 16.65 2.65 17.65
C ALA A 70 15.88 3.23 18.84
N GLN A 71 16.25 2.87 20.07
CA GLN A 71 15.60 3.35 21.28
C GLN A 71 15.83 4.85 21.49
N ASN A 72 17.06 5.31 21.36
CA ASN A 72 17.41 6.73 21.54
C ASN A 72 16.84 7.64 20.44
N ASN A 73 16.59 7.09 19.25
CA ASN A 73 16.10 7.85 18.10
C ASN A 73 14.69 7.44 17.67
N LEU A 74 13.91 6.78 18.53
CA LEU A 74 12.60 6.22 18.16
C LEU A 74 11.65 7.28 17.56
N LEU A 75 11.56 8.45 18.18
CA LEU A 75 10.71 9.53 17.67
C LEU A 75 11.17 10.03 16.30
N LEU A 76 12.48 10.17 16.10
CA LEU A 76 13.06 10.56 14.82
C LEU A 76 12.78 9.50 13.73
N LEU A 77 12.92 8.20 14.07
CA LEU A 77 12.58 7.09 13.18
C LEU A 77 11.12 7.13 12.78
N ILE A 78 10.19 7.30 13.73
CA ILE A 78 8.76 7.38 13.45
C ILE A 78 8.45 8.56 12.52
N ILE A 79 8.95 9.76 12.84
CA ILE A 79 8.72 10.96 12.01
C ILE A 79 9.33 10.75 10.61
N GLY A 80 10.55 10.22 10.52
CA GLY A 80 11.23 9.93 9.26
C GLY A 80 10.47 8.91 8.41
N GLN A 81 9.94 7.86 9.03
CA GLN A 81 9.11 6.84 8.36
C GLN A 81 7.81 7.44 7.82
N PHE A 82 7.12 8.27 8.61
CA PHE A 82 5.94 8.97 8.12
C PHE A 82 6.27 9.90 6.95
N ALA A 83 7.33 10.70 7.08
CA ALA A 83 7.78 11.60 6.02
C ALA A 83 8.15 10.83 4.74
N LEU A 84 8.84 9.69 4.88
CA LEU A 84 9.24 8.86 3.75
C LEU A 84 8.04 8.19 3.08
N ALA A 85 7.10 7.62 3.86
CA ALA A 85 5.88 7.01 3.32
C ALA A 85 5.02 8.03 2.58
N LEU A 86 4.80 9.21 3.16
CA LEU A 86 4.07 10.30 2.52
C LEU A 86 4.84 10.84 1.31
N GLY A 87 6.17 10.97 1.42
CA GLY A 87 7.05 11.40 0.34
C GLY A 87 6.96 10.48 -0.87
N ILE A 88 6.93 9.15 -0.66
CA ILE A 88 6.72 8.18 -1.75
C ILE A 88 5.32 8.36 -2.34
N GLN A 89 4.27 8.39 -1.53
CA GLN A 89 2.88 8.46 -2.00
C GLN A 89 2.61 9.75 -2.82
N PHE A 90 3.02 10.90 -2.31
CA PHE A 90 2.80 12.18 -3.01
C PHE A 90 3.82 12.44 -4.10
N GLY A 91 5.06 11.95 -3.94
CA GLY A 91 6.15 12.12 -4.89
C GLY A 91 6.13 11.12 -6.04
N ILE A 92 5.36 10.04 -5.98
CA ILE A 92 5.37 8.93 -6.94
C ILE A 92 5.21 9.37 -8.40
N ARG A 93 4.45 10.43 -8.65
CA ARG A 93 4.25 10.96 -10.01
C ARG A 93 5.52 11.61 -10.57
N ARG A 94 6.37 12.16 -9.70
CA ARG A 94 7.61 12.87 -10.07
C ARG A 94 8.83 11.95 -10.07
N PHE A 95 8.81 10.88 -9.27
CA PHE A 95 9.91 9.93 -9.18
C PHE A 95 9.95 8.98 -10.39
N SER A 96 11.15 8.48 -10.71
CA SER A 96 11.26 7.29 -11.55
C SER A 96 10.76 6.05 -10.79
N ALA A 97 10.38 4.97 -11.50
CA ALA A 97 9.97 3.72 -10.86
C ALA A 97 11.10 3.13 -9.99
N THR A 98 12.35 3.22 -10.47
CA THR A 98 13.53 2.75 -9.73
C THR A 98 13.77 3.56 -8.46
N THR A 99 13.63 4.90 -8.52
CA THR A 99 13.77 5.77 -7.35
C THR A 99 12.68 5.47 -6.31
N ALA A 100 11.44 5.30 -6.76
CA ALA A 100 10.33 4.95 -5.87
C ALA A 100 10.54 3.58 -5.21
N LEU A 101 11.02 2.58 -5.96
CA LEU A 101 11.33 1.25 -5.45
C LEU A 101 12.48 1.31 -4.43
N GLY A 102 13.56 2.05 -4.73
CA GLY A 102 14.66 2.27 -3.80
C GLY A 102 14.19 2.92 -2.49
N ALA A 103 13.36 3.97 -2.59
CA ALA A 103 12.77 4.63 -1.44
C ALA A 103 11.87 3.69 -0.61
N PHE A 104 11.11 2.81 -1.27
CA PHE A 104 10.33 1.77 -0.60
C PHE A 104 11.19 0.81 0.20
N PHE A 105 12.33 0.34 -0.36
CA PHE A 105 13.24 -0.54 0.39
C PHE A 105 13.96 0.17 1.53
N VAL A 106 14.32 1.45 1.37
CA VAL A 106 14.84 2.28 2.47
C VAL A 106 13.78 2.41 3.57
N TYR A 107 12.51 2.60 3.20
CA TYR A 107 11.41 2.60 4.14
C TYR A 107 11.27 1.26 4.87
N ALA A 108 11.25 0.13 4.14
CA ALA A 108 11.17 -1.21 4.70
C ALA A 108 12.34 -1.52 5.66
N ALA A 109 13.56 -1.09 5.31
CA ALA A 109 14.73 -1.21 6.17
C ALA A 109 14.59 -0.36 7.45
N SER A 110 14.15 0.89 7.34
CA SER A 110 13.92 1.74 8.52
C SER A 110 12.84 1.16 9.44
N MET A 111 11.79 0.57 8.88
CA MET A 111 10.78 -0.17 9.66
C MET A 111 11.36 -1.39 10.37
N GLY A 112 12.36 -2.05 9.78
CA GLY A 112 13.08 -3.15 10.41
C GLY A 112 13.76 -2.74 11.73
N LEU A 113 14.34 -1.53 11.81
CA LEU A 113 14.91 -0.99 13.05
C LEU A 113 13.82 -0.82 14.13
N THR A 114 12.72 -0.19 13.78
CA THR A 114 11.60 0.06 14.71
C THR A 114 10.91 -1.23 15.14
N ILE A 115 10.63 -2.14 14.21
CA ILE A 115 10.01 -3.44 14.50
C ILE A 115 10.95 -4.31 15.34
N GLY A 116 12.26 -4.32 15.04
CA GLY A 116 13.24 -5.04 15.84
C GLY A 116 13.24 -4.60 17.30
N LEU A 117 13.18 -3.29 17.55
CA LEU A 117 13.04 -2.74 18.90
C LEU A 117 11.71 -3.12 19.55
N ILE A 118 10.59 -3.04 18.83
CA ILE A 118 9.27 -3.38 19.39
C ILE A 118 9.20 -4.87 19.73
N VAL A 119 9.62 -5.72 18.81
CA VAL A 119 9.58 -7.19 18.96
C VAL A 119 10.49 -7.68 20.09
N SER A 120 11.60 -6.97 20.40
CA SER A 120 12.48 -7.31 21.53
C SER A 120 11.81 -7.17 22.91
N LEU A 121 10.63 -6.54 22.97
CA LEU A 121 9.82 -6.39 24.20
C LEU A 121 8.78 -7.51 24.38
N TYR A 122 8.72 -8.47 23.45
CA TYR A 122 7.71 -9.52 23.45
C TYR A 122 8.34 -10.90 23.33
N THR A 123 7.69 -11.92 23.89
CA THR A 123 8.13 -13.30 23.73
C THR A 123 8.10 -13.73 22.25
N THR A 124 9.02 -14.60 21.86
CA THR A 124 9.08 -15.11 20.46
C THR A 124 7.77 -15.80 20.05
N SER A 125 7.11 -16.50 20.97
CA SER A 125 5.83 -17.15 20.72
C SER A 125 4.70 -16.15 20.45
N SER A 126 4.69 -15.03 21.16
CA SER A 126 3.74 -13.92 20.92
C SER A 126 3.93 -13.30 19.55
N VAL A 127 5.19 -13.06 19.16
CA VAL A 127 5.51 -12.51 17.83
C VAL A 127 5.07 -13.47 16.72
N ALA A 128 5.36 -14.76 16.87
CA ALA A 128 4.92 -15.78 15.90
C ALA A 128 3.39 -15.86 15.81
N THR A 129 2.69 -15.86 16.95
CA THR A 129 1.21 -15.87 16.98
C THR A 129 0.60 -14.66 16.31
N ALA A 130 1.11 -13.46 16.62
CA ALA A 130 0.65 -12.22 16.00
C ALA A 130 0.93 -12.20 14.49
N PHE A 131 2.08 -12.72 14.04
CA PHE A 131 2.42 -12.81 12.63
C PHE A 131 1.48 -13.75 11.86
N VAL A 132 1.20 -14.94 12.41
CA VAL A 132 0.27 -15.90 11.80
C VAL A 132 -1.15 -15.31 11.74
N ALA A 133 -1.61 -14.69 12.82
CA ALA A 133 -2.92 -14.03 12.86
C ALA A 133 -3.00 -12.87 11.84
N ALA A 134 -1.97 -12.03 11.76
CA ALA A 134 -1.89 -10.95 10.78
C ALA A 134 -1.92 -11.48 9.34
N SER A 135 -1.16 -12.55 9.06
CA SER A 135 -1.11 -13.19 7.75
C SER A 135 -2.48 -13.75 7.35
N ALA A 136 -3.18 -14.39 8.29
CA ALA A 136 -4.53 -14.93 8.05
C ALA A 136 -5.54 -13.80 7.78
N MET A 137 -5.55 -12.73 8.58
CA MET A 137 -6.46 -11.60 8.39
C MET A 137 -6.18 -10.84 7.11
N PHE A 138 -4.91 -10.52 6.84
CA PHE A 138 -4.50 -9.87 5.62
C PHE A 138 -4.85 -10.72 4.38
N GLY A 139 -4.55 -12.02 4.42
CA GLY A 139 -4.86 -12.95 3.33
C GLY A 139 -6.36 -13.03 3.05
N ALA A 140 -7.19 -13.15 4.10
CA ALA A 140 -8.65 -13.17 3.97
C ALA A 140 -9.17 -11.84 3.38
N ALA A 141 -8.67 -10.70 3.84
CA ALA A 141 -9.03 -9.39 3.32
C ALA A 141 -8.59 -9.20 1.86
N ALA A 142 -7.40 -9.67 1.51
CA ALA A 142 -6.88 -9.61 0.14
C ALA A 142 -7.73 -10.47 -0.81
N ILE A 143 -8.10 -11.69 -0.41
CA ILE A 143 -9.01 -12.55 -1.18
C ILE A 143 -10.37 -11.87 -1.33
N TYR A 144 -10.93 -11.32 -0.25
CA TYR A 144 -12.20 -10.61 -0.33
C TYR A 144 -12.13 -9.42 -1.29
N GLY A 145 -11.09 -8.58 -1.19
CA GLY A 145 -10.88 -7.44 -2.09
C GLY A 145 -10.73 -7.85 -3.56
N HIS A 146 -10.12 -9.03 -3.80
CA HIS A 146 -9.95 -9.59 -5.13
C HIS A 146 -11.25 -10.12 -5.75
N VAL A 147 -12.08 -10.80 -4.97
CA VAL A 147 -13.27 -11.50 -5.49
C VAL A 147 -14.55 -10.69 -5.39
N THR A 148 -14.60 -9.67 -4.54
CA THR A 148 -15.82 -8.89 -4.31
C THR A 148 -16.23 -8.11 -5.56
N LYS A 149 -17.52 -8.22 -5.91
CA LYS A 149 -18.13 -7.45 -6.99
C LYS A 149 -18.64 -6.07 -6.53
N ARG A 150 -18.69 -5.84 -5.21
CA ARG A 150 -19.09 -4.55 -4.66
C ARG A 150 -17.94 -3.56 -4.78
N SER A 151 -18.21 -2.37 -5.29
CA SER A 151 -17.21 -1.30 -5.31
C SER A 151 -16.94 -0.80 -3.89
N LEU A 152 -15.68 -0.89 -3.47
CA LEU A 152 -15.21 -0.34 -2.21
C LEU A 152 -14.80 1.14 -2.34
N ALA A 153 -14.81 1.70 -3.55
CA ALA A 153 -14.40 3.09 -3.79
C ALA A 153 -15.19 4.11 -2.95
N GLY A 154 -16.48 3.85 -2.72
CA GLY A 154 -17.34 4.74 -1.92
C GLY A 154 -16.94 4.89 -0.45
N ILE A 155 -16.22 3.92 0.12
CA ILE A 155 -15.77 3.98 1.51
C ILE A 155 -14.35 4.51 1.67
N GLY A 156 -13.63 4.78 0.58
CA GLY A 156 -12.23 5.20 0.62
C GLY A 156 -12.00 6.46 1.46
N GLY A 157 -12.89 7.46 1.35
CA GLY A 157 -12.81 8.68 2.18
C GLY A 157 -13.02 8.40 3.67
N LEU A 158 -13.96 7.52 4.01
CA LEU A 158 -14.21 7.11 5.39
C LEU A 158 -13.00 6.36 5.97
N LEU A 159 -12.40 5.45 5.20
CA LEU A 159 -11.21 4.72 5.62
C LEU A 159 -10.02 5.65 5.84
N PHE A 160 -9.83 6.65 4.97
CA PHE A 160 -8.79 7.65 5.12
C PHE A 160 -8.99 8.49 6.40
N MET A 161 -10.22 8.94 6.66
CA MET A 161 -10.56 9.63 7.92
C MET A 161 -10.33 8.72 9.13
N GLY A 162 -10.65 7.44 9.02
CA GLY A 162 -10.38 6.44 10.05
C GLY A 162 -8.89 6.33 10.38
N VAL A 163 -8.01 6.31 9.37
CA VAL A 163 -6.55 6.29 9.57
C VAL A 163 -6.09 7.55 10.29
N ILE A 164 -6.57 8.73 9.88
CA ILE A 164 -6.22 10.00 10.56
C ILE A 164 -6.70 9.96 12.01
N GLY A 165 -7.95 9.56 12.25
CA GLY A 165 -8.50 9.45 13.60
C GLY A 165 -7.73 8.49 14.48
N LEU A 166 -7.35 7.31 13.94
CA LEU A 166 -6.55 6.32 14.65
C LEU A 166 -5.14 6.86 14.98
N LEU A 167 -4.53 7.59 14.05
CA LEU A 167 -3.23 8.22 14.25
C LEU A 167 -3.31 9.28 15.36
N VAL A 168 -4.30 10.18 15.31
CA VAL A 168 -4.51 11.20 16.34
C VAL A 168 -4.76 10.54 17.70
N ALA A 169 -5.63 9.52 17.75
CA ALA A 169 -5.90 8.79 18.99
C ALA A 169 -4.63 8.12 19.54
N SER A 170 -3.79 7.55 18.68
CA SER A 170 -2.52 6.94 19.08
C SER A 170 -1.53 7.97 19.63
N VAL A 171 -1.43 9.14 18.99
CA VAL A 171 -0.56 10.23 19.47
C VAL A 171 -1.08 10.78 20.81
N VAL A 172 -2.37 10.99 20.95
CA VAL A 172 -2.95 11.44 22.23
C VAL A 172 -2.69 10.41 23.33
N ASN A 173 -2.92 9.12 23.03
CA ASN A 173 -2.69 8.06 24.01
C ASN A 173 -1.22 7.87 24.40
N MET A 174 -0.29 8.29 23.56
CA MET A 174 1.14 8.31 23.90
C MET A 174 1.45 9.23 25.11
N PHE A 175 0.65 10.28 25.31
CA PHE A 175 0.75 11.18 26.45
C PHE A 175 -0.12 10.74 27.63
N LEU A 176 -1.28 10.10 27.36
CA LEU A 176 -2.19 9.63 28.41
C LEU A 176 -1.72 8.32 29.07
N LEU A 177 -0.93 7.52 28.36
CA LEU A 177 -0.42 6.21 28.78
C LEU A 177 -1.53 5.27 29.31
N ASN A 178 -2.71 5.32 28.70
CA ASN A 178 -3.87 4.56 29.13
C ASN A 178 -3.96 3.23 28.37
N ASP A 179 -3.85 2.11 29.10
CA ASP A 179 -3.87 0.76 28.52
C ASP A 179 -5.21 0.39 27.89
N THR A 180 -6.33 0.80 28.51
CA THR A 180 -7.67 0.55 27.95
C THR A 180 -7.84 1.26 26.61
N VAL A 181 -7.39 2.50 26.51
CA VAL A 181 -7.40 3.26 25.25
C VAL A 181 -6.47 2.60 24.22
N SER A 182 -5.28 2.16 24.62
CA SER A 182 -4.35 1.39 23.77
C SER A 182 -5.01 0.13 23.21
N TRP A 183 -5.77 -0.60 24.04
CA TRP A 183 -6.46 -1.82 23.65
C TRP A 183 -7.58 -1.51 22.63
N ILE A 184 -8.40 -0.50 22.87
CA ILE A 184 -9.45 -0.06 21.95
C ILE A 184 -8.85 0.39 20.60
N ILE A 185 -7.79 1.21 20.63
CA ILE A 185 -7.07 1.64 19.43
C ILE A 185 -6.59 0.43 18.62
N SER A 186 -6.10 -0.59 19.31
CA SER A 186 -5.59 -1.79 18.63
C SER A 186 -6.70 -2.61 17.96
N ILE A 187 -7.85 -2.80 18.61
CA ILE A 187 -9.01 -3.47 17.99
C ILE A 187 -9.51 -2.70 16.78
N VAL A 188 -9.72 -1.40 16.93
CA VAL A 188 -10.18 -0.53 15.84
C VAL A 188 -9.16 -0.53 14.70
N GLY A 189 -7.86 -0.49 15.03
CA GLY A 189 -6.76 -0.53 14.06
C GLY A 189 -6.74 -1.83 13.26
N VAL A 190 -6.85 -2.98 13.91
CA VAL A 190 -6.94 -4.27 13.20
C VAL A 190 -8.11 -4.28 12.23
N GLY A 191 -9.31 -3.87 12.66
CA GLY A 191 -10.49 -3.81 11.79
C GLY A 191 -10.30 -2.85 10.62
N LEU A 192 -9.80 -1.65 10.88
CA LEU A 192 -9.58 -0.61 9.88
C LEU A 192 -8.59 -1.05 8.80
N PHE A 193 -7.42 -1.57 9.20
CA PHE A 193 -6.38 -1.99 8.23
C PHE A 193 -6.76 -3.27 7.50
N THR A 194 -7.58 -4.15 8.10
CA THR A 194 -8.18 -5.29 7.39
C THR A 194 -9.11 -4.82 6.25
N VAL A 195 -9.96 -3.83 6.50
CA VAL A 195 -10.83 -3.26 5.45
C VAL A 195 -10.00 -2.48 4.41
N LEU A 196 -8.96 -1.74 4.84
CA LEU A 196 -8.02 -1.05 3.95
C LEU A 196 -7.30 -2.03 3.03
N THR A 197 -6.88 -3.20 3.51
CA THR A 197 -6.28 -4.23 2.67
C THR A 197 -7.21 -4.62 1.51
N ALA A 198 -8.47 -4.93 1.81
CA ALA A 198 -9.45 -5.25 0.76
C ALA A 198 -9.65 -4.08 -0.23
N PHE A 199 -9.73 -2.87 0.27
CA PHE A 199 -9.86 -1.65 -0.52
C PHE A 199 -8.62 -1.43 -1.43
N HIS A 200 -7.41 -1.56 -0.90
CA HIS A 200 -6.19 -1.39 -1.67
C HIS A 200 -6.02 -2.46 -2.74
N VAL A 201 -6.30 -3.74 -2.41
CA VAL A 201 -6.28 -4.84 -3.39
C VAL A 201 -7.25 -4.55 -4.53
N GLN A 202 -8.48 -4.12 -4.25
CA GLN A 202 -9.45 -3.79 -5.29
C GLN A 202 -8.98 -2.61 -6.16
N ARG A 203 -8.41 -1.55 -5.57
CA ARG A 203 -7.86 -0.40 -6.32
C ARG A 203 -6.71 -0.78 -7.24
N ILE A 204 -5.80 -1.67 -6.77
CA ILE A 204 -4.70 -2.18 -7.58
C ILE A 204 -5.27 -2.98 -8.75
N GLN A 205 -6.19 -3.90 -8.48
CA GLN A 205 -6.82 -4.77 -9.47
C GLN A 205 -7.62 -3.98 -10.51
N ASN A 206 -8.30 -2.91 -10.13
CA ASN A 206 -9.03 -2.04 -11.06
C ASN A 206 -8.12 -1.22 -11.97
N GLY A 207 -6.82 -1.11 -11.62
CA GLY A 207 -5.87 -0.27 -12.34
C GLY A 207 -5.89 1.19 -11.94
N ASP A 208 -6.62 1.56 -10.87
CA ASP A 208 -6.76 2.95 -10.41
C ASP A 208 -5.40 3.57 -10.08
N LEU A 209 -4.48 2.77 -9.52
CA LEU A 209 -3.11 3.23 -9.23
C LEU A 209 -2.31 3.50 -10.50
N ALA A 210 -2.51 2.73 -11.58
CA ALA A 210 -1.85 2.96 -12.85
C ALA A 210 -2.32 4.28 -13.49
N ILE A 211 -3.62 4.56 -13.41
CA ILE A 211 -4.21 5.83 -13.85
C ILE A 211 -3.64 6.99 -13.03
N TYR A 212 -3.55 6.82 -11.71
CA TYR A 212 -3.03 7.84 -10.80
C TYR A 212 -1.55 8.15 -11.03
N THR A 213 -0.71 7.12 -11.18
CA THR A 213 0.75 7.27 -11.29
C THR A 213 1.23 7.53 -12.71
N GLY A 214 0.40 7.20 -13.71
CA GLY A 214 0.74 7.28 -15.14
C GLY A 214 1.73 6.21 -15.61
N SER A 215 2.02 5.17 -14.80
CA SER A 215 2.95 4.08 -15.12
C SER A 215 2.59 2.82 -14.32
N MET A 216 2.70 1.66 -14.96
CA MET A 216 2.43 0.37 -14.32
C MET A 216 3.46 0.03 -13.25
N GLU A 217 4.74 0.31 -13.52
CA GLU A 217 5.84 0.05 -12.59
C GLU A 217 5.70 0.91 -11.33
N LYS A 218 5.38 2.21 -11.49
CA LYS A 218 5.13 3.10 -10.34
C LYS A 218 3.90 2.67 -9.55
N ALA A 219 2.84 2.22 -10.25
CA ALA A 219 1.63 1.70 -9.62
C ALA A 219 1.91 0.44 -8.81
N ALA A 220 2.78 -0.46 -9.31
CA ALA A 220 3.20 -1.66 -8.59
C ALA A 220 3.95 -1.32 -7.29
N VAL A 221 4.86 -0.35 -7.34
CA VAL A 221 5.61 0.12 -6.16
C VAL A 221 4.67 0.79 -5.15
N LEU A 222 3.76 1.65 -5.62
CA LEU A 222 2.78 2.29 -4.75
C LEU A 222 1.83 1.27 -4.12
N GLY A 223 1.36 0.29 -4.91
CA GLY A 223 0.56 -0.82 -4.42
C GLY A 223 1.28 -1.65 -3.37
N ALA A 224 2.56 -1.95 -3.60
CA ALA A 224 3.41 -2.64 -2.64
C ALA A 224 3.53 -1.88 -1.31
N LEU A 225 3.76 -0.57 -1.36
CA LEU A 225 3.85 0.28 -0.16
C LEU A 225 2.52 0.27 0.62
N LEU A 226 1.38 0.42 -0.06
CA LEU A 226 0.07 0.44 0.58
C LEU A 226 -0.23 -0.90 1.27
N LEU A 227 -0.05 -2.02 0.56
CA LEU A 227 -0.26 -3.36 1.13
C LEU A 227 0.73 -3.68 2.25
N TYR A 228 1.98 -3.23 2.13
CA TYR A 228 3.01 -3.35 3.17
C TYR A 228 2.58 -2.62 4.46
N LEU A 229 2.10 -1.38 4.32
CA LEU A 229 1.60 -0.59 5.45
C LEU A 229 0.41 -1.27 6.13
N ASP A 230 -0.54 -1.80 5.34
CA ASP A 230 -1.69 -2.50 5.89
C ASP A 230 -1.24 -3.72 6.70
N PHE A 231 -0.36 -4.56 6.14
CA PHE A 231 0.14 -5.76 6.82
C PHE A 231 0.88 -5.43 8.12
N VAL A 232 1.82 -4.49 8.06
CA VAL A 232 2.62 -4.12 9.23
C VAL A 232 1.75 -3.54 10.34
N ASN A 233 0.76 -2.72 10.00
CA ASN A 233 -0.15 -2.16 11.01
C ASN A 233 -1.04 -3.25 11.63
N ILE A 234 -1.61 -4.18 10.83
CA ILE A 234 -2.35 -5.33 11.36
C ILE A 234 -1.46 -6.13 12.32
N PHE A 235 -0.23 -6.44 11.91
CA PHE A 235 0.73 -7.16 12.74
C PHE A 235 1.02 -6.44 14.06
N LEU A 236 1.34 -5.15 14.04
CA LEU A 236 1.68 -4.39 15.24
C LEU A 236 0.49 -4.26 16.21
N PHE A 237 -0.73 -4.06 15.69
CA PHE A 237 -1.91 -4.02 16.53
C PHE A 237 -2.25 -5.40 17.12
N LEU A 238 -2.11 -6.47 16.34
CA LEU A 238 -2.29 -7.83 16.87
C LEU A 238 -1.20 -8.21 17.86
N LEU A 239 0.04 -7.81 17.64
CA LEU A 239 1.13 -8.03 18.60
C LEU A 239 0.83 -7.32 19.94
N ARG A 240 0.24 -6.12 19.89
CA ARG A 240 -0.18 -5.40 21.11
C ARG A 240 -1.35 -6.09 21.82
N LEU A 241 -2.30 -6.70 21.06
CA LEU A 241 -3.49 -7.37 21.61
C LEU A 241 -3.20 -8.75 22.17
N LEU A 242 -2.35 -9.53 21.48
CA LEU A 242 -2.12 -10.94 21.75
C LEU A 242 -0.77 -11.20 22.42
N GLY A 243 0.12 -10.21 22.42
CA GLY A 243 1.50 -10.40 22.86
C GLY A 243 1.67 -10.30 24.36
N ASN A 244 2.39 -11.27 24.94
CA ASN A 244 2.91 -11.20 26.28
C ASN A 244 4.25 -10.49 26.25
N ARG A 245 4.43 -9.50 27.13
CA ARG A 245 5.69 -8.78 27.29
C ARG A 245 6.57 -9.56 28.28
N ASP A 246 7.84 -9.67 27.94
CA ASP A 246 8.88 -10.18 28.84
C ASP A 246 9.29 -9.14 29.88
#